data_0c50ee056972807aaf1ada134c9b87cd
#
_entry.id   0c50ee056972807aaf1ada134c9b87cd
#
_cell.length_a   1.000
_cell.length_b   1.000
_cell.length_c   1.000
_cell.angle_alpha   90.00
_cell.angle_beta   90.00
_cell.angle_gamma   90.00
#
_symmetry.space_group_name_H-M   'P 1'
#
loop_
_entity.id
_entity.type
_entity.pdbx_description
1 polymer ?
#
loop_
_entity_poly.entity_id
_entity_poly.type
_entity_poly.pdbx_seq_one_letter_code
_entity_poly.pdbx_strand_id
1 'polypeptide(L)'
;MIRAFSHINPAIYVPMQGPSELGLSGTLEDWDRSADLPHIDVPALVIGATHDTMDPAHMRWMSRQLPQGRYLHCPGGSHLCQFDDPGHFFPGLIDFLTSV
;
A
#
# COMPACT_ATOMS: atom_id res chain seq x y z
N MET A 1 -10.15 -10.62 5.87
CA MET A 1 -8.75 -10.86 5.46
C MET A 1 -8.57 -12.21 4.77
N ILE A 2 -8.99 -13.30 5.37
CA ILE A 2 -8.85 -14.65 4.76
C ILE A 2 -9.49 -14.70 3.37
N ARG A 3 -10.67 -14.10 3.22
CA ARG A 3 -11.39 -14.07 1.95
C ARG A 3 -10.59 -13.34 0.85
N ALA A 4 -9.90 -12.27 1.19
CA ALA A 4 -9.10 -11.53 0.22
C ALA A 4 -7.88 -12.34 -0.22
N PHE A 5 -7.21 -13.03 0.72
CA PHE A 5 -6.07 -13.86 0.39
C PHE A 5 -6.43 -15.06 -0.48
N SER A 6 -7.66 -15.56 -0.41
CA SER A 6 -8.10 -16.67 -1.26
C SER A 6 -8.14 -16.32 -2.75
N HIS A 7 -8.11 -15.03 -3.09
CA HIS A 7 -8.10 -14.57 -4.48
C HIS A 7 -6.70 -14.26 -5.01
N ILE A 8 -5.66 -14.37 -4.19
CA ILE A 8 -4.28 -14.17 -4.63
C ILE A 8 -3.85 -15.36 -5.49
N ASN A 9 -3.29 -15.06 -6.67
CA ASN A 9 -2.78 -16.09 -7.55
C ASN A 9 -1.39 -16.53 -7.07
N PRO A 10 -1.23 -17.75 -6.52
CA PRO A 10 0.06 -18.20 -6.00
C PRO A 10 1.14 -18.36 -7.07
N ALA A 11 0.77 -18.57 -8.33
CA ALA A 11 1.73 -18.68 -9.42
C ALA A 11 2.48 -17.37 -9.67
N ILE A 12 1.87 -16.22 -9.31
CA ILE A 12 2.48 -14.90 -9.42
C ILE A 12 3.06 -14.47 -8.08
N TYR A 13 2.30 -14.64 -7.00
CA TYR A 13 2.66 -14.16 -5.66
C TYR A 13 3.93 -14.81 -5.13
N VAL A 14 4.03 -16.13 -5.19
CA VAL A 14 5.17 -16.85 -4.62
C VAL A 14 6.50 -16.50 -5.29
N PRO A 15 6.63 -16.44 -6.64
CA PRO A 15 7.88 -15.99 -7.26
C PRO A 15 8.27 -14.57 -6.90
N MET A 16 7.31 -13.66 -6.71
CA MET A 16 7.57 -12.25 -6.42
C MET A 16 7.91 -12.02 -4.96
N GLN A 17 7.11 -12.57 -4.05
CA GLN A 17 7.18 -12.31 -2.61
C GLN A 17 8.02 -13.36 -1.87
N GLY A 18 8.10 -14.57 -2.40
CA GLY A 18 8.64 -15.73 -1.71
C GLY A 18 7.53 -16.59 -1.11
N PRO A 19 7.90 -17.73 -0.51
CA PRO A 19 6.90 -18.67 0.01
C PRO A 19 6.18 -18.21 1.28
N SER A 20 6.64 -17.11 1.92
CA SER A 20 6.07 -16.61 3.17
C SER A 20 5.84 -15.11 3.10
N GLU A 21 4.68 -14.66 3.59
CA GLU A 21 4.39 -13.23 3.75
C GLU A 21 5.24 -12.55 4.82
N LEU A 22 5.73 -13.31 5.79
CA LEU A 22 6.49 -12.78 6.91
C LEU A 22 7.95 -12.52 6.57
N GLY A 23 8.39 -12.90 5.37
CA GLY A 23 9.75 -12.67 4.91
C GLY A 23 9.80 -12.47 3.40
N LEU A 24 10.71 -11.62 2.95
CA LEU A 24 10.98 -11.40 1.53
C LEU A 24 12.10 -12.34 1.12
N SER A 25 11.80 -13.33 0.29
CA SER A 25 12.78 -14.31 -0.19
C SER A 25 12.67 -14.61 -1.69
N GLY A 26 11.73 -14.02 -2.38
CA GLY A 26 11.60 -14.15 -3.83
C GLY A 26 12.39 -13.09 -4.58
N THR A 27 11.94 -12.73 -5.76
CA THR A 27 12.56 -11.71 -6.60
C THR A 27 12.53 -10.31 -5.99
N LEU A 28 11.74 -10.10 -4.92
CA LEU A 28 11.63 -8.82 -4.22
C LEU A 28 12.62 -8.66 -3.05
N GLU A 29 13.46 -9.67 -2.76
CA GLU A 29 14.32 -9.67 -1.58
C GLU A 29 15.21 -8.41 -1.47
N ASP A 30 15.87 -8.04 -2.57
CA ASP A 30 16.75 -6.86 -2.61
C ASP A 30 16.13 -5.69 -3.38
N TRP A 31 14.82 -5.73 -3.60
CA TRP A 31 14.14 -4.74 -4.40
C TRP A 31 13.89 -3.46 -3.62
N ASP A 32 14.41 -2.34 -4.09
CA ASP A 32 14.17 -1.01 -3.52
C ASP A 32 14.16 0.02 -4.64
N ARG A 33 13.02 0.69 -4.83
CA ARG A 33 12.82 1.73 -5.84
C ARG A 33 12.44 3.08 -5.22
N SER A 34 12.76 3.30 -3.94
CA SER A 34 12.42 4.56 -3.25
C SER A 34 13.01 5.78 -3.93
N ALA A 35 14.19 5.66 -4.56
CA ALA A 35 14.83 6.75 -5.26
C ALA A 35 14.05 7.20 -6.51
N ASP A 36 13.12 6.39 -7.01
CA ASP A 36 12.29 6.74 -8.16
C ASP A 36 11.06 7.59 -7.79
N LEU A 37 10.67 7.63 -6.51
CA LEU A 37 9.49 8.34 -6.06
C LEU A 37 9.45 9.82 -6.50
N PRO A 38 10.55 10.60 -6.38
CA PRO A 38 10.55 11.99 -6.83
C PRO A 38 10.34 12.18 -8.33
N HIS A 39 10.50 11.12 -9.12
CA HIS A 39 10.33 11.14 -10.57
C HIS A 39 8.92 10.77 -11.02
N ILE A 40 8.05 10.39 -10.10
CA ILE A 40 6.65 10.05 -10.41
C ILE A 40 5.83 11.33 -10.35
N ASP A 41 5.65 11.98 -11.50
CA ASP A 41 4.99 13.29 -11.59
C ASP A 41 3.53 13.15 -12.05
N VAL A 42 2.77 12.34 -11.33
CA VAL A 42 1.32 12.21 -11.51
C VAL A 42 0.66 12.27 -10.13
N PRO A 43 -0.64 12.64 -10.05
CA PRO A 43 -1.35 12.56 -8.78
C PRO A 43 -1.29 11.14 -8.20
N ALA A 44 -0.89 11.03 -6.95
CA ALA A 44 -0.70 9.74 -6.29
C ALA A 44 -1.23 9.78 -4.86
N LEU A 45 -1.92 8.72 -4.46
CA LEU A 45 -2.42 8.55 -3.10
C LEU A 45 -1.72 7.37 -2.45
N VAL A 46 -1.04 7.63 -1.33
CA VAL A 46 -0.47 6.59 -0.48
C VAL A 46 -1.44 6.32 0.65
N ILE A 47 -1.82 5.06 0.82
CA ILE A 47 -2.78 4.66 1.85
C ILE A 47 -2.06 3.82 2.90
N GLY A 48 -2.09 4.28 4.15
CA GLY A 48 -1.54 3.56 5.28
C GLY A 48 -2.61 3.21 6.29
N ALA A 49 -2.30 2.28 7.19
CA ALA A 49 -3.25 1.82 8.20
C ALA A 49 -2.51 1.50 9.51
N THR A 50 -3.20 1.69 10.64
CA THR A 50 -2.60 1.51 11.96
C THR A 50 -2.12 0.07 12.20
N HIS A 51 -2.88 -0.90 11.72
CA HIS A 51 -2.62 -2.33 11.96
C HIS A 51 -1.96 -3.03 10.76
N ASP A 52 -1.41 -2.25 9.83
CA ASP A 52 -0.69 -2.79 8.69
C ASP A 52 0.69 -3.29 9.11
N THR A 53 1.22 -4.28 8.39
CA THR A 53 2.62 -4.68 8.49
C THR A 53 3.56 -3.63 7.91
N MET A 54 3.05 -2.75 7.04
CA MET A 54 3.77 -1.60 6.53
C MET A 54 3.70 -0.46 7.55
N ASP A 55 4.86 0.07 7.94
CA ASP A 55 4.94 1.14 8.92
C ASP A 55 4.22 2.41 8.40
N PRO A 56 3.21 2.94 9.12
CA PRO A 56 2.53 4.17 8.69
C PRO A 56 3.47 5.38 8.54
N ALA A 57 4.49 5.49 9.36
CA ALA A 57 5.47 6.56 9.26
C ALA A 57 6.24 6.49 7.94
N HIS A 58 6.59 5.28 7.49
CA HIS A 58 7.25 5.07 6.22
C HIS A 58 6.30 5.39 5.04
N MET A 59 5.04 5.00 5.15
CA MET A 59 4.04 5.31 4.14
C MET A 59 3.85 6.81 3.98
N ARG A 60 3.82 7.57 5.09
CA ARG A 60 3.79 9.03 5.05
C ARG A 60 5.03 9.61 4.40
N TRP A 61 6.19 9.05 4.72
CA TRP A 61 7.45 9.47 4.09
C TRP A 61 7.38 9.29 2.58
N MET A 62 6.89 8.14 2.11
CA MET A 62 6.72 7.88 0.68
C MET A 62 5.84 8.93 0.02
N SER A 63 4.72 9.31 0.65
CA SER A 63 3.82 10.30 0.09
C SER A 63 4.49 11.67 -0.09
N ARG A 64 5.43 12.01 0.80
CA ARG A 64 6.18 13.26 0.72
C ARG A 64 7.23 13.25 -0.38
N GLN A 65 7.72 12.07 -0.78
CA GLN A 65 8.69 11.94 -1.87
C GLN A 65 8.04 12.10 -3.24
N LEU A 66 6.75 11.86 -3.35
CA LEU A 66 5.99 12.02 -4.58
C LEU A 66 5.66 13.50 -4.80
N PRO A 67 6.00 14.10 -5.98
CA PRO A 67 5.73 15.52 -6.25
C PRO A 67 4.27 15.91 -6.08
N GLN A 68 3.34 15.02 -6.44
CA GLN A 68 1.90 15.22 -6.28
C GLN A 68 1.30 14.15 -5.35
N GLY A 69 2.01 13.82 -4.29
CA GLY A 69 1.59 12.78 -3.36
C GLY A 69 0.65 13.29 -2.28
N ARG A 70 -0.30 12.45 -1.91
CA ARG A 70 -1.18 12.63 -0.75
C ARG A 70 -1.14 11.38 0.10
N TYR A 71 -1.50 11.53 1.37
CA TYR A 71 -1.54 10.42 2.30
C TYR A 71 -2.94 10.26 2.88
N LEU A 72 -3.45 9.03 2.90
CA LEU A 72 -4.69 8.66 3.58
C LEU A 72 -4.38 7.65 4.66
N HIS A 73 -4.78 7.93 5.89
CA HIS A 73 -4.60 7.02 7.01
C HIS A 73 -5.92 6.37 7.41
N CYS A 74 -5.93 5.05 7.52
CA CYS A 74 -7.08 4.26 7.96
C CYS A 74 -6.82 3.75 9.38
N PRO A 75 -7.33 4.44 10.42
CA PRO A 75 -7.00 4.11 11.81
C PRO A 75 -7.52 2.76 12.28
N GLY A 76 -8.62 2.28 11.71
CA GLY A 76 -9.17 0.96 12.01
C GLY A 76 -8.72 -0.13 11.05
N GLY A 77 -7.82 0.17 10.11
CA GLY A 77 -7.45 -0.72 9.03
C GLY A 77 -6.17 -1.48 9.22
N SER A 78 -5.99 -2.47 8.38
CA SER A 78 -4.76 -3.24 8.19
C SER A 78 -4.30 -3.09 6.74
N HIS A 79 -3.45 -4.02 6.26
CA HIS A 79 -3.02 -4.05 4.87
C HIS A 79 -4.19 -4.11 3.87
N LEU A 80 -5.32 -4.64 4.31
CA LEU A 80 -6.55 -4.73 3.51
C LEU A 80 -7.61 -3.77 4.08
N CYS A 81 -7.26 -2.50 4.24
CA CYS A 81 -8.12 -1.51 4.88
C CYS A 81 -9.43 -1.25 4.15
N GLN A 82 -9.55 -1.60 2.87
CA GLN A 82 -10.81 -1.55 2.15
C GLN A 82 -11.86 -2.51 2.73
N PHE A 83 -11.41 -3.56 3.43
CA PHE A 83 -12.30 -4.49 4.12
C PHE A 83 -12.44 -4.17 5.61
N ASP A 84 -11.33 -3.73 6.25
CA ASP A 84 -11.28 -3.53 7.69
C ASP A 84 -11.77 -2.15 8.11
N ASP A 85 -11.60 -1.14 7.27
CA ASP A 85 -11.96 0.25 7.56
C ASP A 85 -12.55 0.96 6.33
N PRO A 86 -13.64 0.44 5.79
CA PRO A 86 -14.25 1.03 4.59
C PRO A 86 -14.73 2.47 4.80
N GLY A 87 -15.07 2.83 6.06
CA GLY A 87 -15.56 4.16 6.40
C GLY A 87 -14.51 5.26 6.24
N HIS A 88 -13.23 4.94 6.30
CA HIS A 88 -12.14 5.87 6.00
C HIS A 88 -11.57 5.64 4.60
N PHE A 89 -11.48 4.39 4.17
CA PHE A 89 -10.87 4.05 2.91
C PHE A 89 -11.65 4.62 1.71
N PHE A 90 -12.93 4.30 1.59
CA PHE A 90 -13.69 4.69 0.40
C PHE A 90 -13.95 6.19 0.31
N PRO A 91 -14.37 6.92 1.38
CA PRO A 91 -14.51 8.36 1.29
C PRO A 91 -13.21 9.06 0.92
N GLY A 92 -12.08 8.63 1.50
CA GLY A 92 -10.78 9.21 1.19
C GLY A 92 -10.34 8.95 -0.24
N LEU A 93 -10.54 7.73 -0.74
CA LEU A 93 -10.23 7.39 -2.11
C LEU A 93 -11.09 8.16 -3.11
N ILE A 94 -12.40 8.25 -2.85
CA ILE A 94 -13.32 8.98 -3.73
C ILE A 94 -12.96 10.46 -3.75
N ASP A 95 -12.67 11.06 -2.61
CA ASP A 95 -12.25 12.46 -2.52
C ASP A 95 -10.99 12.70 -3.35
N PHE A 96 -10.00 11.82 -3.26
CA PHE A 96 -8.80 11.92 -4.08
C PHE A 96 -9.13 11.85 -5.57
N LEU A 97 -9.91 10.85 -5.98
CA LEU A 97 -10.23 10.63 -7.40
C LEU A 97 -11.04 11.78 -8.00
N THR A 98 -11.88 12.44 -7.20
CA THR A 98 -12.69 13.57 -7.68
C THR A 98 -11.91 14.88 -7.70
N SER A 99 -10.78 14.97 -7.01
CA SER A 99 -9.97 16.18 -6.92
C SER A 99 -8.80 16.23 -7.91
N VAL A 100 -8.60 15.18 -8.68
CA VAL A 100 -7.48 15.09 -9.66
C VAL A 100 -7.94 15.12 -11.11
#